data_87c88931b3b472e7f22347447c3dd76a
#
_entry.id   87c88931b3b472e7f22347447c3dd76a
#
_cell.length_a   1.000
_cell.length_b   1.000
_cell.length_c   1.000
_cell.angle_alpha   90.00
_cell.angle_beta   90.00
_cell.angle_gamma   90.00
#
_symmetry.space_group_name_H-M   'P 1'
#
loop_
_entity.id
_entity.type
_entity.pdbx_description
1 polymer ?
#
loop_
_entity_poly.entity_id
_entity_poly.type
_entity_poly.pdbx_seq_one_letter_code
_entity_poly.pdbx_strand_id
1 'polypeptide(L)'
;PPLADLRLAASNAPALARAFLDLHRAYRQTHERLASLDEALGREDASLRPSPWEEVRDFFHYCDNYIDAVDRAAEHFVTHGGARRDVMAAATAALEKRGITVHVSDDADLRRYDPQAKRLVLSARNAGPTQRFQLLHQVALLTQNELIEATLDLARFATPEARDIAKIGLANYFAGAALLPYRIFQEAALETRHDLERLADLFGASIEQVA
;
A
#
# COMPACT_ATOMS: atom_id res chain seq x y z
N PRO A 1 -6.46 20.91 -11.79
CA PRO A 1 -6.76 21.82 -10.69
C PRO A 1 -7.15 23.19 -11.24
N PRO A 2 -8.06 23.94 -10.57
CA PRO A 2 -8.44 25.29 -10.99
C PRO A 2 -7.24 26.22 -11.06
N LEU A 3 -7.24 27.13 -12.02
CA LEU A 3 -6.13 28.10 -12.24
C LEU A 3 -5.87 28.98 -11.00
N ALA A 4 -6.90 29.20 -10.18
CA ALA A 4 -6.80 29.94 -8.93
C ALA A 4 -5.93 29.23 -7.90
N ASP A 5 -6.08 27.91 -7.75
CA ASP A 5 -5.31 27.10 -6.81
C ASP A 5 -3.84 27.01 -7.21
N LEU A 6 -3.56 26.90 -8.51
CA LEU A 6 -2.19 26.92 -9.05
C LEU A 6 -1.51 28.28 -8.79
N ARG A 7 -2.22 29.38 -8.93
CA ARG A 7 -1.69 30.72 -8.63
C ARG A 7 -1.43 30.89 -7.14
N LEU A 8 -2.33 30.38 -6.30
CA LEU A 8 -2.17 30.44 -4.85
C LEU A 8 -0.97 29.60 -4.38
N ALA A 9 -0.81 28.38 -4.92
CA ALA A 9 0.34 27.53 -4.63
C ALA A 9 1.65 28.17 -5.10
N ALA A 10 1.69 28.74 -6.30
CA ALA A 10 2.86 29.43 -6.84
C ALA A 10 3.23 30.68 -6.04
N SER A 11 2.26 31.36 -5.46
CA SER A 11 2.44 32.57 -4.62
C SER A 11 2.96 32.22 -3.22
N ASN A 12 2.40 31.16 -2.60
CA ASN A 12 2.72 30.79 -1.21
C ASN A 12 3.97 29.91 -1.09
N ALA A 13 4.29 29.11 -2.09
CA ALA A 13 5.45 28.22 -2.11
C ALA A 13 6.15 28.18 -3.47
N PRO A 14 6.77 29.25 -3.92
CA PRO A 14 7.32 29.36 -5.28
C PRO A 14 8.45 28.37 -5.59
N ALA A 15 9.20 27.95 -4.58
CA ALA A 15 10.23 26.91 -4.72
C ALA A 15 9.61 25.53 -4.96
N LEU A 16 8.56 25.18 -4.23
CA LEU A 16 7.82 23.93 -4.38
C LEU A 16 7.10 23.89 -5.74
N ALA A 17 6.46 24.98 -6.13
CA ALA A 17 5.79 25.08 -7.43
C ALA A 17 6.77 24.90 -8.59
N ARG A 18 7.98 25.47 -8.50
CA ARG A 18 9.05 25.25 -9.50
C ARG A 18 9.51 23.81 -9.52
N ALA A 19 9.81 23.21 -8.37
CA ALA A 19 10.25 21.82 -8.30
C ALA A 19 9.19 20.86 -8.89
N PHE A 20 7.90 21.12 -8.63
CA PHE A 20 6.80 20.35 -9.22
C PHE A 20 6.73 20.51 -10.75
N LEU A 21 6.89 21.73 -11.27
CA LEU A 21 6.89 21.97 -12.70
C LEU A 21 8.09 21.31 -13.39
N ASP A 22 9.26 21.33 -12.76
CA ASP A 22 10.46 20.69 -13.29
C ASP A 22 10.32 19.16 -13.27
N LEU A 23 9.77 18.58 -12.21
CA LEU A 23 9.44 17.16 -12.13
C LEU A 23 8.42 16.77 -13.21
N HIS A 24 7.36 17.57 -13.39
CA HIS A 24 6.35 17.32 -14.41
C HIS A 24 6.91 17.40 -15.83
N ARG A 25 7.81 18.34 -16.10
CA ARG A 25 8.52 18.42 -17.40
C ARG A 25 9.42 17.21 -17.61
N ALA A 26 10.19 16.81 -16.60
CA ALA A 26 11.05 15.62 -16.68
C ALA A 26 10.21 14.34 -16.92
N TYR A 27 9.09 14.21 -16.24
CA TYR A 27 8.14 13.12 -16.44
C TYR A 27 7.60 13.08 -17.87
N ARG A 28 7.10 14.21 -18.39
CA ARG A 28 6.64 14.29 -19.78
C ARG A 28 7.73 13.96 -20.80
N GLN A 29 8.92 14.52 -20.64
CA GLN A 29 10.05 14.23 -21.54
C GLN A 29 10.44 12.75 -21.54
N THR A 30 10.38 12.09 -20.37
CA THR A 30 10.66 10.66 -20.27
C THR A 30 9.59 9.84 -20.99
N HIS A 31 8.32 10.18 -20.83
CA HIS A 31 7.22 9.54 -21.55
C HIS A 31 7.30 9.74 -23.07
N GLU A 32 7.60 10.93 -23.52
CA GLU A 32 7.77 11.24 -24.95
C GLU A 32 8.98 10.49 -25.55
N ARG A 33 10.08 10.33 -24.78
CA ARG A 33 11.23 9.51 -25.17
C ARG A 33 10.91 8.03 -25.25
N LEU A 34 10.17 7.50 -24.30
CA LEU A 34 9.71 6.10 -24.32
C LEU A 34 8.83 5.85 -25.54
N ALA A 35 7.84 6.71 -25.81
CA ALA A 35 6.98 6.60 -26.98
C ALA A 35 7.76 6.65 -28.29
N SER A 36 8.76 7.56 -28.41
CA SER A 36 9.60 7.66 -29.62
C SER A 36 10.57 6.48 -29.77
N LEU A 37 11.04 5.88 -28.68
CA LEU A 37 11.85 4.65 -28.72
C LEU A 37 11.02 3.43 -29.14
N ASP A 38 9.80 3.31 -28.67
CA ASP A 38 8.87 2.25 -29.07
C ASP A 38 8.54 2.35 -30.57
N GLU A 39 8.29 3.57 -31.07
CA GLU A 39 8.06 3.84 -32.48
C GLU A 39 9.33 3.54 -33.32
N ALA A 40 10.51 3.96 -32.87
CA ALA A 40 11.79 3.73 -33.56
C ALA A 40 12.19 2.24 -33.58
N LEU A 41 11.77 1.44 -32.63
CA LEU A 41 12.06 0.00 -32.55
C LEU A 41 11.06 -0.84 -33.35
N GLY A 42 10.09 -0.23 -34.06
CA GLY A 42 9.09 -0.93 -34.88
C GLY A 42 8.22 -1.92 -34.07
N ARG A 43 8.10 -1.68 -32.76
CA ARG A 43 7.29 -2.50 -31.87
C ARG A 43 5.84 -2.02 -31.86
N GLU A 44 5.15 -2.22 -32.99
CA GLU A 44 3.69 -2.05 -33.03
C GLU A 44 2.97 -2.94 -31.99
N ASP A 45 3.58 -4.08 -31.63
CA ASP A 45 3.04 -4.98 -30.60
C ASP A 45 3.34 -4.56 -29.15
N ALA A 46 4.34 -3.73 -28.90
CA ALA A 46 4.67 -3.31 -27.52
C ALA A 46 3.69 -2.25 -26.98
N SER A 47 3.10 -1.44 -27.87
CA SER A 47 2.07 -0.47 -27.50
C SER A 47 0.70 -1.07 -27.17
N LEU A 48 0.50 -2.36 -27.52
CA LEU A 48 -0.74 -3.11 -27.23
C LEU A 48 -0.70 -3.89 -25.92
N ARG A 49 0.48 -4.00 -25.27
CA ARG A 49 0.55 -4.67 -23.96
C ARG A 49 0.41 -3.62 -22.86
N PRO A 50 -0.54 -3.85 -21.94
CA PRO A 50 -0.68 -2.96 -20.79
C PRO A 50 0.65 -2.88 -20.01
N SER A 51 0.98 -1.71 -19.50
CA SER A 51 2.11 -1.58 -18.59
C SER A 51 1.90 -2.45 -17.35
N PRO A 52 2.97 -2.88 -16.64
CA PRO A 52 2.81 -3.68 -15.43
C PRO A 52 1.85 -3.07 -14.40
N TRP A 53 1.81 -1.75 -14.30
CA TRP A 53 0.89 -1.02 -13.41
C TRP A 53 -0.56 -1.07 -13.90
N GLU A 54 -0.79 -0.98 -15.20
CA GLU A 54 -2.13 -1.10 -15.79
C GLU A 54 -2.66 -2.51 -15.60
N GLU A 55 -1.83 -3.52 -15.81
CA GLU A 55 -2.20 -4.92 -15.59
C GLU A 55 -2.61 -5.19 -14.14
N VAL A 56 -1.88 -4.65 -13.18
CA VAL A 56 -2.20 -4.76 -11.75
C VAL A 56 -3.48 -3.99 -11.40
N ARG A 57 -3.62 -2.77 -11.92
CA ARG A 57 -4.86 -2.00 -11.75
C ARG A 57 -6.07 -2.77 -12.28
N ASP A 58 -5.95 -3.33 -13.48
CA ASP A 58 -7.03 -4.05 -14.14
C ASP A 58 -7.39 -5.34 -13.37
N PHE A 59 -6.40 -6.02 -12.76
CA PHE A 59 -6.64 -7.12 -11.84
C PHE A 59 -7.49 -6.71 -10.63
N PHE A 60 -7.12 -5.61 -9.93
CA PHE A 60 -7.91 -5.13 -8.80
C PHE A 60 -9.31 -4.68 -9.23
N HIS A 61 -9.44 -4.02 -10.38
CA HIS A 61 -10.75 -3.65 -10.95
C HIS A 61 -11.60 -4.86 -11.30
N TYR A 62 -11.01 -5.90 -11.89
CA TYR A 62 -11.72 -7.14 -12.20
C TYR A 62 -12.28 -7.83 -10.95
N CYS A 63 -11.59 -7.69 -9.82
CA CYS A 63 -12.03 -8.19 -8.53
C CYS A 63 -12.96 -7.21 -7.77
N ASP A 64 -13.43 -6.12 -8.40
CA ASP A 64 -14.20 -5.05 -7.74
C ASP A 64 -13.49 -4.49 -6.49
N ASN A 65 -12.15 -4.49 -6.48
CA ASN A 65 -11.30 -4.16 -5.35
C ASN A 65 -11.58 -5.01 -4.09
N TYR A 66 -12.22 -6.16 -4.23
CA TYR A 66 -12.48 -7.09 -3.14
C TYR A 66 -11.86 -8.47 -3.42
N ILE A 67 -10.91 -8.86 -2.60
CA ILE A 67 -10.19 -10.14 -2.70
C ILE A 67 -10.51 -10.98 -1.47
N ASP A 68 -11.61 -11.74 -1.58
CA ASP A 68 -12.23 -12.49 -0.49
C ASP A 68 -11.24 -13.30 0.36
N ALA A 69 -10.33 -14.02 -0.28
CA ALA A 69 -9.38 -14.87 0.45
C ALA A 69 -8.41 -14.05 1.31
N VAL A 70 -7.95 -12.89 0.82
CA VAL A 70 -7.04 -12.00 1.55
C VAL A 70 -7.79 -11.23 2.63
N ASP A 71 -9.02 -10.79 2.33
CA ASP A 71 -9.89 -10.10 3.28
C ASP A 71 -10.21 -10.98 4.49
N ARG A 72 -10.65 -12.21 4.26
CA ARG A 72 -10.90 -13.19 5.33
C ARG A 72 -9.67 -13.53 6.14
N ALA A 73 -8.50 -13.61 5.51
CA ALA A 73 -7.25 -13.85 6.22
C ALA A 73 -6.91 -12.67 7.15
N ALA A 74 -7.18 -11.45 6.71
CA ALA A 74 -7.00 -10.25 7.53
C ALA A 74 -8.00 -10.20 8.69
N GLU A 75 -9.28 -10.47 8.44
CA GLU A 75 -10.30 -10.57 9.51
C GLU A 75 -9.96 -11.68 10.51
N HIS A 76 -9.54 -12.85 10.05
CA HIS A 76 -9.10 -13.95 10.90
C HIS A 76 -7.91 -13.53 11.77
N PHE A 77 -6.94 -12.84 11.20
CA PHE A 77 -5.78 -12.31 11.93
C PHE A 77 -6.21 -11.39 13.08
N VAL A 78 -7.15 -10.48 12.82
CA VAL A 78 -7.65 -9.53 13.83
C VAL A 78 -8.47 -10.25 14.92
N THR A 79 -9.34 -11.17 14.53
CA THR A 79 -10.26 -11.83 15.49
C THR A 79 -9.58 -12.87 16.37
N HIS A 80 -8.65 -13.66 15.80
CA HIS A 80 -7.99 -14.77 16.49
C HIS A 80 -6.59 -14.43 16.99
N GLY A 81 -5.93 -13.42 16.37
CA GLY A 81 -4.61 -12.96 16.78
C GLY A 81 -4.56 -12.07 18.03
N GLY A 82 -5.73 -11.78 18.65
CA GLY A 82 -5.80 -10.83 19.77
C GLY A 82 -5.64 -9.35 19.35
N ALA A 83 -5.62 -9.07 18.06
CA ALA A 83 -5.41 -7.75 17.49
C ALA A 83 -6.56 -6.76 17.75
N ARG A 84 -7.71 -7.26 18.20
CA ARG A 84 -8.91 -6.44 18.44
C ARG A 84 -8.70 -5.31 19.47
N ARG A 85 -7.73 -5.48 20.37
CA ARG A 85 -7.37 -4.48 21.40
C ARG A 85 -6.10 -3.70 21.06
N ASP A 86 -5.14 -4.36 20.41
CA ASP A 86 -3.87 -3.77 20.02
C ASP A 86 -3.29 -4.49 18.79
N VAL A 87 -3.52 -3.90 17.64
CA VAL A 87 -3.04 -4.43 16.35
C VAL A 87 -1.51 -4.49 16.30
N MET A 88 -0.82 -3.52 16.93
CA MET A 88 0.65 -3.50 16.96
C MET A 88 1.20 -4.67 17.76
N ALA A 89 0.65 -4.91 18.96
CA ALA A 89 1.08 -6.02 19.81
C ALA A 89 0.83 -7.37 19.12
N ALA A 90 -0.34 -7.55 18.49
CA ALA A 90 -0.67 -8.79 17.78
C ALA A 90 0.23 -9.01 16.56
N ALA A 91 0.51 -7.98 15.77
CA ALA A 91 1.39 -8.05 14.62
C ALA A 91 2.83 -8.35 15.03
N THR A 92 3.32 -7.73 16.09
CA THR A 92 4.65 -8.00 16.67
C THR A 92 4.73 -9.45 17.15
N ALA A 93 3.75 -9.92 17.92
CA ALA A 93 3.72 -11.31 18.39
C ALA A 93 3.65 -12.35 17.26
N ALA A 94 2.96 -12.03 16.15
CA ALA A 94 2.92 -12.90 14.97
C ALA A 94 4.30 -13.05 14.30
N LEU A 95 5.10 -11.99 14.27
CA LEU A 95 6.48 -12.02 13.77
C LEU A 95 7.44 -12.69 14.76
N GLU A 96 7.29 -12.44 16.05
CA GLU A 96 8.10 -13.05 17.10
C GLU A 96 7.95 -14.58 17.12
N LYS A 97 6.75 -15.12 16.89
CA LYS A 97 6.50 -16.56 16.72
C LYS A 97 7.33 -17.18 15.58
N ARG A 98 7.78 -16.36 14.62
CA ARG A 98 8.68 -16.76 13.52
C ARG A 98 10.15 -16.44 13.80
N GLY A 99 10.44 -15.98 15.01
CA GLY A 99 11.78 -15.59 15.45
C GLY A 99 12.22 -14.23 14.88
N ILE A 100 11.28 -13.38 14.45
CA ILE A 100 11.58 -12.06 13.88
C ILE A 100 11.35 -11.01 14.95
N THR A 101 12.39 -10.22 15.24
CA THR A 101 12.32 -9.09 16.17
C THR A 101 11.90 -7.81 15.48
N VAL A 102 11.05 -7.02 16.13
CA VAL A 102 10.58 -5.73 15.62
C VAL A 102 11.20 -4.61 16.44
N HIS A 103 11.82 -3.66 15.76
CA HIS A 103 12.44 -2.48 16.35
C HIS A 103 11.89 -1.21 15.72
N VAL A 104 11.80 -0.15 16.51
CA VAL A 104 11.49 1.20 16.03
C VAL A 104 12.75 2.03 16.16
N SER A 105 13.25 2.60 15.07
CA SER A 105 14.51 3.33 15.02
C SER A 105 14.51 4.36 13.89
N ASP A 106 15.41 5.33 13.95
CA ASP A 106 15.64 6.30 12.88
C ASP A 106 16.46 5.75 11.71
N ASP A 107 16.92 4.49 11.79
CA ASP A 107 17.80 3.85 10.80
C ASP A 107 17.09 3.41 9.51
N ALA A 108 15.78 3.55 9.43
CA ALA A 108 14.99 3.22 8.24
C ALA A 108 14.16 4.43 7.80
N ASP A 109 14.00 4.64 6.49
CA ASP A 109 13.15 5.71 5.96
C ASP A 109 11.67 5.40 6.13
N LEU A 110 11.27 4.15 5.92
CA LEU A 110 9.91 3.67 6.11
C LEU A 110 9.91 2.38 6.93
N ARG A 111 10.45 1.30 6.36
CA ARG A 111 10.72 0.02 7.02
C ARG A 111 11.90 -0.67 6.33
N ARG A 112 12.61 -1.51 7.08
CA ARG A 112 13.67 -2.37 6.55
C ARG A 112 13.60 -3.73 7.23
N TYR A 113 13.49 -4.78 6.41
CA TYR A 113 13.57 -6.16 6.88
C TYR A 113 14.91 -6.78 6.51
N ASP A 114 15.59 -7.34 7.49
CA ASP A 114 16.82 -8.13 7.31
C ASP A 114 16.49 -9.61 7.55
N PRO A 115 16.45 -10.44 6.49
CA PRO A 115 16.13 -11.85 6.62
C PRO A 115 17.20 -12.66 7.31
N GLN A 116 18.47 -12.25 7.26
CA GLN A 116 19.57 -12.95 7.92
C GLN A 116 19.57 -12.70 9.42
N ALA A 117 19.42 -11.44 9.82
CA ALA A 117 19.29 -11.06 11.22
C ALA A 117 17.89 -11.34 11.79
N LYS A 118 16.92 -11.72 10.96
CA LYS A 118 15.50 -11.86 11.32
C LYS A 118 14.99 -10.63 12.08
N ARG A 119 15.29 -9.46 11.55
CA ARG A 119 14.98 -8.18 12.19
C ARG A 119 14.20 -7.27 11.25
N LEU A 120 13.08 -6.77 11.75
CA LEU A 120 12.29 -5.73 11.11
C LEU A 120 12.53 -4.41 11.84
N VAL A 121 12.93 -3.38 11.12
CA VAL A 121 13.07 -2.01 11.62
C VAL A 121 11.99 -1.14 11.01
N LEU A 122 11.20 -0.48 11.83
CA LEU A 122 10.22 0.55 11.45
C LEU A 122 10.82 1.92 11.74
N SER A 123 10.51 2.89 10.90
CA SER A 123 10.98 4.25 11.11
C SER A 123 10.29 4.92 12.30
N ALA A 124 11.08 5.43 13.25
CA ALA A 124 10.57 6.24 14.36
C ALA A 124 10.04 7.62 13.91
N ARG A 125 10.46 8.08 12.71
CA ARG A 125 10.02 9.35 12.13
C ARG A 125 8.59 9.31 11.59
N ASN A 126 8.05 8.11 11.36
CA ASN A 126 6.70 7.95 10.85
C ASN A 126 5.65 8.04 11.98
N ALA A 127 4.50 8.62 11.64
CA ALA A 127 3.34 8.65 12.53
C ALA A 127 2.86 7.22 12.88
N GLY A 128 2.20 7.06 14.01
CA GLY A 128 1.69 5.79 14.49
C GLY A 128 0.84 5.01 13.48
N PRO A 129 -0.11 5.64 12.76
CA PRO A 129 -0.87 4.99 11.69
C PRO A 129 0.01 4.39 10.59
N THR A 130 1.03 5.12 10.15
CA THR A 130 1.99 4.64 9.14
C THR A 130 2.79 3.44 9.66
N GLN A 131 3.27 3.49 10.90
CA GLN A 131 4.01 2.37 11.51
C GLN A 131 3.13 1.11 11.60
N ARG A 132 1.86 1.24 12.01
CA ARG A 132 0.90 0.13 12.06
C ARG A 132 0.70 -0.50 10.69
N PHE A 133 0.45 0.31 9.69
CA PHE A 133 0.28 -0.16 8.32
C PHE A 133 1.52 -0.88 7.80
N GLN A 134 2.72 -0.31 8.01
CA GLN A 134 3.98 -0.91 7.57
C GLN A 134 4.28 -2.23 8.28
N LEU A 135 3.92 -2.34 9.56
CA LEU A 135 4.06 -3.59 10.31
C LEU A 135 3.11 -4.67 9.76
N LEU A 136 1.83 -4.34 9.56
CA LEU A 136 0.83 -5.26 9.00
C LEU A 136 1.18 -5.69 7.58
N HIS A 137 1.69 -4.78 6.75
CA HIS A 137 2.19 -5.12 5.43
C HIS A 137 3.33 -6.16 5.51
N GLN A 138 4.25 -6.01 6.45
CA GLN A 138 5.33 -6.99 6.62
C GLN A 138 4.82 -8.32 7.18
N VAL A 139 3.84 -8.28 8.07
CA VAL A 139 3.11 -9.48 8.53
C VAL A 139 2.52 -10.21 7.32
N ALA A 140 1.81 -9.51 6.42
CA ALA A 140 1.26 -10.11 5.21
C ALA A 140 2.33 -10.86 4.39
N LEU A 141 3.43 -10.19 4.05
CA LEU A 141 4.51 -10.75 3.25
C LEU A 141 5.17 -11.98 3.90
N LEU A 142 5.27 -12.02 5.22
CA LEU A 142 5.98 -13.08 5.93
C LEU A 142 5.06 -14.19 6.47
N THR A 143 3.79 -13.90 6.73
CA THR A 143 2.86 -14.87 7.34
C THR A 143 1.78 -15.36 6.40
N GLN A 144 1.45 -14.58 5.36
CA GLN A 144 0.42 -14.90 4.36
C GLN A 144 1.01 -15.15 2.97
N ASN A 145 2.33 -15.43 2.88
CA ASN A 145 3.01 -15.58 1.61
C ASN A 145 2.37 -16.65 0.72
N GLU A 146 2.00 -17.80 1.28
CA GLU A 146 1.35 -18.88 0.52
C GLU A 146 0.02 -18.45 -0.09
N LEU A 147 -0.80 -17.72 0.67
CA LEU A 147 -2.07 -17.16 0.19
C LEU A 147 -1.85 -16.12 -0.90
N ILE A 148 -0.88 -15.22 -0.69
CA ILE A 148 -0.55 -14.17 -1.67
C ILE A 148 -0.05 -14.81 -2.96
N GLU A 149 0.88 -15.77 -2.90
CA GLU A 149 1.38 -16.47 -4.09
C GLU A 149 0.28 -17.23 -4.81
N ALA A 150 -0.61 -17.93 -4.10
CA ALA A 150 -1.75 -18.61 -4.72
C ALA A 150 -2.70 -17.63 -5.42
N THR A 151 -2.92 -16.45 -4.85
CA THR A 151 -3.73 -15.39 -5.48
C THR A 151 -3.07 -14.87 -6.75
N LEU A 152 -1.75 -14.65 -6.73
CA LEU A 152 -0.95 -14.22 -7.89
C LEU A 152 -0.95 -15.27 -9.00
N ASP A 153 -0.90 -16.57 -8.65
CA ASP A 153 -0.94 -17.66 -9.61
C ASP A 153 -2.30 -17.75 -10.33
N LEU A 154 -3.39 -17.46 -9.62
CA LEU A 154 -4.73 -17.39 -10.21
C LEU A 154 -4.90 -16.18 -11.13
N ALA A 155 -4.29 -15.05 -10.80
CA ALA A 155 -4.35 -13.81 -11.59
C ALA A 155 -3.61 -13.92 -12.94
N ARG A 156 -2.59 -14.79 -13.05
CA ARG A 156 -1.83 -15.07 -14.29
C ARG A 156 -1.25 -13.81 -14.94
N PHE A 157 -0.54 -12.99 -14.18
CA PHE A 157 0.14 -11.81 -14.71
C PHE A 157 1.08 -12.17 -15.87
N ALA A 158 1.09 -11.33 -16.90
CA ALA A 158 1.87 -11.55 -18.11
C ALA A 158 3.38 -11.31 -17.88
N THR A 159 3.72 -10.45 -16.92
CA THR A 159 5.11 -10.08 -16.63
C THR A 159 5.47 -10.33 -15.16
N PRO A 160 6.73 -10.71 -14.88
CA PRO A 160 7.24 -10.80 -13.51
C PRO A 160 7.11 -9.48 -12.74
N GLU A 161 7.30 -8.35 -13.41
CA GLU A 161 7.20 -7.02 -12.83
C GLU A 161 5.76 -6.72 -12.36
N ALA A 162 4.76 -7.07 -13.16
CA ALA A 162 3.36 -6.93 -12.75
C ALA A 162 3.05 -7.84 -11.54
N ARG A 163 3.58 -9.06 -11.54
CA ARG A 163 3.43 -9.98 -10.39
C ARG A 163 4.04 -9.40 -9.11
N ASP A 164 5.24 -8.82 -9.20
CA ASP A 164 5.92 -8.22 -8.03
C ASP A 164 5.15 -7.01 -7.51
N ILE A 165 4.65 -6.15 -8.40
CA ILE A 165 3.80 -5.01 -8.01
C ILE A 165 2.50 -5.51 -7.36
N ALA A 166 1.85 -6.51 -7.95
CA ALA A 166 0.63 -7.09 -7.42
C ALA A 166 0.84 -7.74 -6.04
N LYS A 167 1.99 -8.38 -5.80
CA LYS A 167 2.38 -8.91 -4.48
C LYS A 167 2.40 -7.82 -3.42
N ILE A 168 2.99 -6.68 -3.73
CA ILE A 168 3.00 -5.50 -2.85
C ILE A 168 1.56 -4.99 -2.65
N GLY A 169 0.77 -4.93 -3.72
CA GLY A 169 -0.64 -4.54 -3.67
C GLY A 169 -1.48 -5.43 -2.76
N LEU A 170 -1.33 -6.75 -2.85
CA LEU A 170 -2.02 -7.72 -1.98
C LEU A 170 -1.60 -7.62 -0.52
N ALA A 171 -0.31 -7.35 -0.27
CA ALA A 171 0.16 -7.10 1.09
C ALA A 171 -0.39 -5.78 1.67
N ASN A 172 -0.52 -4.74 0.83
CA ASN A 172 -1.19 -3.49 1.21
C ASN A 172 -2.67 -3.72 1.48
N TYR A 173 -3.35 -4.52 0.65
CA TYR A 173 -4.74 -4.90 0.84
C TYR A 173 -4.95 -5.59 2.19
N PHE A 174 -4.15 -6.61 2.50
CA PHE A 174 -4.20 -7.29 3.80
C PHE A 174 -3.99 -6.31 4.97
N ALA A 175 -3.00 -5.42 4.85
CA ALA A 175 -2.73 -4.43 5.90
C ALA A 175 -3.92 -3.49 6.13
N GLY A 176 -4.54 -3.00 5.05
CA GLY A 176 -5.74 -2.18 5.12
C GLY A 176 -6.94 -2.91 5.73
N ALA A 177 -7.21 -4.14 5.28
CA ALA A 177 -8.31 -4.97 5.79
C ALA A 177 -8.11 -5.38 7.27
N ALA A 178 -6.86 -5.61 7.69
CA ALA A 178 -6.55 -5.88 9.09
C ALA A 178 -6.66 -4.63 9.98
N LEU A 179 -6.33 -3.46 9.44
CA LEU A 179 -6.45 -2.19 10.16
C LEU A 179 -7.91 -1.75 10.29
N LEU A 180 -8.69 -1.95 9.21
CA LEU A 180 -10.07 -1.53 9.06
C LEU A 180 -10.96 -2.74 8.71
N PRO A 181 -11.21 -3.69 9.66
CA PRO A 181 -12.03 -4.87 9.39
C PRO A 181 -13.43 -4.43 8.97
N TYR A 182 -13.89 -4.89 7.80
CA TYR A 182 -15.04 -4.33 7.10
C TYR A 182 -16.28 -4.16 7.95
N ARG A 183 -16.72 -5.21 8.64
CA ARG A 183 -17.95 -5.15 9.45
C ARG A 183 -17.83 -4.16 10.60
N ILE A 184 -16.70 -4.20 11.32
CA ILE A 184 -16.48 -3.32 12.48
C ILE A 184 -16.37 -1.87 12.01
N PHE A 185 -15.70 -1.66 10.88
CA PHE A 185 -15.56 -0.33 10.29
C PHE A 185 -16.91 0.21 9.81
N GLN A 186 -17.71 -0.60 9.12
CA GLN A 186 -19.03 -0.21 8.65
C GLN A 186 -19.97 0.19 9.82
N GLU A 187 -20.00 -0.61 10.88
CA GLU A 187 -20.79 -0.32 12.08
C GLU A 187 -20.33 1.02 12.71
N ALA A 188 -19.03 1.20 12.89
CA ALA A 188 -18.48 2.45 13.43
C ALA A 188 -18.75 3.66 12.51
N ALA A 189 -18.66 3.49 11.20
CA ALA A 189 -18.95 4.55 10.23
C ALA A 189 -20.40 5.01 10.32
N LEU A 190 -21.35 4.10 10.47
CA LEU A 190 -22.77 4.44 10.67
C LEU A 190 -23.00 5.14 12.01
N GLU A 191 -22.40 4.65 13.09
CA GLU A 191 -22.52 5.25 14.43
C GLU A 191 -21.93 6.66 14.51
N THR A 192 -20.79 6.89 13.85
CA THR A 192 -20.12 8.19 13.80
C THR A 192 -20.67 9.11 12.71
N ARG A 193 -21.66 8.66 11.93
CA ARG A 193 -22.20 9.39 10.76
C ARG A 193 -21.12 9.76 9.75
N HIS A 194 -20.17 8.84 9.52
CA HIS A 194 -19.04 8.99 8.60
C HIS A 194 -18.10 10.15 8.96
N ASP A 195 -17.95 10.44 10.26
CA ASP A 195 -16.95 11.38 10.76
C ASP A 195 -15.55 10.75 10.60
N LEU A 196 -14.78 11.24 9.61
CA LEU A 196 -13.48 10.66 9.25
C LEU A 196 -12.43 10.85 10.35
N GLU A 197 -12.43 11.97 11.07
CA GLU A 197 -11.49 12.22 12.15
C GLU A 197 -11.74 11.22 13.30
N ARG A 198 -12.99 11.05 13.66
CA ARG A 198 -13.40 10.11 14.70
C ARG A 198 -13.14 8.65 14.32
N LEU A 199 -13.36 8.30 13.06
CA LEU A 199 -13.01 6.98 12.53
C LEU A 199 -11.49 6.73 12.56
N ALA A 200 -10.71 7.72 12.12
CA ALA A 200 -9.25 7.65 12.17
C ALA A 200 -8.74 7.41 13.60
N ASP A 201 -9.28 8.11 14.57
CA ASP A 201 -8.95 7.95 15.99
C ASP A 201 -9.37 6.57 16.52
N LEU A 202 -10.59 6.10 16.21
CA LEU A 202 -11.12 4.81 16.68
C LEU A 202 -10.26 3.63 16.21
N PHE A 203 -9.80 3.68 14.95
CA PHE A 203 -9.02 2.60 14.35
C PHE A 203 -7.50 2.84 14.43
N GLY A 204 -7.07 4.02 14.91
CA GLY A 204 -5.67 4.43 14.93
C GLY A 204 -5.06 4.44 13.52
N ALA A 205 -5.88 4.79 12.53
CA ALA A 205 -5.54 4.94 11.12
C ALA A 205 -5.31 6.41 10.76
N SER A 206 -4.79 6.70 9.55
CA SER A 206 -4.78 8.07 9.03
C SER A 206 -6.14 8.42 8.38
N ILE A 207 -6.40 9.71 8.21
CA ILE A 207 -7.62 10.16 7.52
C ILE A 207 -7.66 9.60 6.09
N GLU A 208 -6.51 9.55 5.39
CA GLU A 208 -6.43 8.98 4.04
C GLU A 208 -6.73 7.48 4.00
N GLN A 209 -6.49 6.76 5.11
CA GLN A 209 -6.79 5.32 5.19
C GLN A 209 -8.27 5.05 5.45
N VAL A 210 -9.00 5.97 6.07
CA VAL A 210 -10.42 5.79 6.39
C VAL A 210 -11.36 6.44 5.36
N ALA A 211 -10.84 7.36 4.52
CA ALA A 211 -11.58 8.03 3.45
C ALA A 211 -11.72 7.17 2.20
#